data_5775de8bf8468b8142270720298ce609
#
_entry.id   5775de8bf8468b8142270720298ce609
#
_cell.length_a   1.000
_cell.length_b   1.000
_cell.length_c   1.000
_cell.angle_alpha   90.00
_cell.angle_beta   90.00
_cell.angle_gamma   90.00
#
_symmetry.space_group_name_H-M   'P 1'
#
loop_
_entity.id
_entity.type
_entity.pdbx_description
1 polymer ?
#
loop_
_entity_poly.entity_id
_entity_poly.type
_entity_poly.pdbx_seq_one_letter_code
_entity_poly.pdbx_strand_id
1 'polypeptide(L)'
;GLPTSKKLEILNKKKLVPKRLNKKIKLKKNQLTKKLLNENLTFDKKIYSLFQKLSKKYKIGIATNAIEETLQIAIKKLRIGKFVKFSISTENIKNSKPHPEIYLRSIVSLNSKPKNTLVLEDSHNGRISAKEAGARLMPIKSLEDVTYKNITNFIENKKIELSDTIDSWDDDELNIVIPMAGEGSRFTKAGYTFPKPMIE
;
A
#
# COMPACT_ATOMS: atom_id res chain seq x y z
N GLY A 1 5.00 -5.58 -3.08
CA GLY A 1 5.98 -6.48 -2.53
C GLY A 1 5.44 -7.73 -1.86
N LEU A 2 6.28 -8.74 -1.73
CA LEU A 2 5.94 -10.00 -1.04
C LEU A 2 5.98 -9.82 0.49
N PRO A 3 5.08 -10.49 1.23
CA PRO A 3 5.18 -10.57 2.70
C PRO A 3 6.49 -11.22 3.16
N THR A 4 6.94 -10.88 4.36
CA THR A 4 8.19 -11.43 4.93
C THR A 4 8.20 -12.96 4.97
N SER A 5 7.06 -13.60 5.27
CA SER A 5 6.93 -15.07 5.26
C SER A 5 7.25 -15.66 3.90
N LYS A 6 6.70 -15.11 2.82
CA LYS A 6 6.96 -15.57 1.45
C LYS A 6 8.41 -15.33 1.01
N LYS A 7 8.99 -14.18 1.39
CA LYS A 7 10.42 -13.92 1.15
C LYS A 7 11.29 -14.97 1.83
N LEU A 8 11.00 -15.30 3.09
CA LEU A 8 11.73 -16.33 3.83
C LEU A 8 11.55 -17.74 3.24
N GLU A 9 10.35 -18.09 2.76
CA GLU A 9 10.12 -19.35 2.05
C GLU A 9 11.03 -19.49 0.81
N ILE A 10 11.13 -18.41 0.01
CA ILE A 10 12.03 -18.37 -1.16
C ILE A 10 13.48 -18.56 -0.75
N LEU A 11 13.94 -17.82 0.27
CA LEU A 11 15.31 -17.94 0.78
C LEU A 11 15.60 -19.32 1.36
N ASN A 12 14.62 -19.96 2.03
CA ASN A 12 14.78 -21.32 2.53
C ASN A 12 14.88 -22.36 1.38
N LYS A 13 14.05 -22.21 0.32
CA LYS A 13 14.12 -23.07 -0.87
C LYS A 13 15.49 -22.95 -1.57
N LYS A 14 16.04 -21.74 -1.64
CA LYS A 14 17.36 -21.47 -2.20
C LYS A 14 18.51 -21.85 -1.26
N LYS A 15 18.22 -22.42 -0.08
CA LYS A 15 19.20 -22.80 0.97
C LYS A 15 20.05 -21.60 1.50
N LEU A 16 19.61 -20.36 1.26
CA LEU A 16 20.30 -19.16 1.71
C LEU A 16 20.06 -18.84 3.19
N VAL A 17 18.93 -19.29 3.74
CA VAL A 17 18.57 -19.11 5.15
C VAL A 17 18.00 -20.40 5.70
N PRO A 18 18.49 -20.92 6.83
CA PRO A 18 17.90 -22.08 7.51
C PRO A 18 16.50 -21.75 8.07
N LYS A 19 15.53 -22.67 7.90
CA LYS A 19 14.14 -22.49 8.38
C LYS A 19 14.06 -22.12 9.88
N ARG A 20 14.96 -22.67 10.71
CA ARG A 20 15.03 -22.39 12.16
C ARG A 20 15.20 -20.92 12.50
N LEU A 21 15.73 -20.12 11.58
CA LEU A 21 15.96 -18.69 11.77
C LEU A 21 14.76 -17.81 11.38
N ASN A 22 13.75 -18.36 10.69
CA ASN A 22 12.62 -17.58 10.17
C ASN A 22 11.93 -16.75 11.26
N LYS A 23 11.64 -17.36 12.42
CA LYS A 23 10.99 -16.65 13.54
C LYS A 23 11.86 -15.51 14.06
N LYS A 24 13.16 -15.74 14.25
CA LYS A 24 14.11 -14.73 14.72
C LYS A 24 14.26 -13.57 13.73
N ILE A 25 14.36 -13.89 12.43
CA ILE A 25 14.46 -12.88 11.36
C ILE A 25 13.18 -12.03 11.28
N LYS A 26 12.00 -12.67 11.33
CA LYS A 26 10.72 -11.95 11.32
C LYS A 26 10.60 -11.00 12.51
N LEU A 27 10.93 -11.47 13.71
CA LEU A 27 10.90 -10.65 14.93
C LEU A 27 11.88 -9.47 14.82
N LYS A 28 13.12 -9.73 14.43
CA LYS A 28 14.15 -8.68 14.30
C LYS A 28 13.77 -7.65 13.23
N LYS A 29 13.27 -8.10 12.07
CA LYS A 29 12.75 -7.19 11.03
C LYS A 29 11.66 -6.29 11.58
N ASN A 30 10.67 -6.86 12.28
CA ASN A 30 9.56 -6.08 12.83
C ASN A 30 10.04 -5.05 13.87
N GLN A 31 10.95 -5.45 14.77
CA GLN A 31 11.57 -4.53 15.75
C GLN A 31 12.30 -3.37 15.05
N LEU A 32 13.12 -3.68 14.05
CA LEU A 32 13.87 -2.66 13.30
C LEU A 32 12.91 -1.73 12.53
N THR A 33 11.87 -2.28 11.90
CA THR A 33 10.87 -1.47 11.20
C THR A 33 10.17 -0.50 12.14
N LYS A 34 9.76 -0.98 13.33
CA LYS A 34 9.16 -0.12 14.37
C LYS A 34 10.10 0.99 14.82
N LYS A 35 11.36 0.62 15.13
CA LYS A 35 12.39 1.59 15.53
C LYS A 35 12.53 2.67 14.46
N LEU A 36 12.75 2.29 13.20
CA LEU A 36 12.92 3.23 12.10
C LEU A 36 11.70 4.13 11.88
N LEU A 37 10.49 3.59 11.98
CA LEU A 37 9.27 4.41 11.88
C LEU A 37 9.15 5.40 13.04
N ASN A 38 9.50 4.98 14.26
CA ASN A 38 9.45 5.88 15.41
C ASN A 38 10.51 6.98 15.35
N GLU A 39 11.67 6.71 14.82
CA GLU A 39 12.77 7.67 14.71
C GLU A 39 12.61 8.61 13.50
N ASN A 40 12.20 8.07 12.34
CA ASN A 40 12.29 8.80 11.08
C ASN A 40 10.94 9.24 10.50
N LEU A 41 9.82 8.58 10.86
CA LEU A 41 8.52 9.02 10.36
C LEU A 41 8.00 10.17 11.23
N THR A 42 7.87 11.33 10.63
CA THR A 42 7.32 12.53 11.25
C THR A 42 6.02 12.93 10.58
N PHE A 43 5.34 13.93 11.13
CA PHE A 43 4.17 14.53 10.50
C PHE A 43 4.53 15.09 9.12
N ASP A 44 3.73 14.73 8.12
CA ASP A 44 3.88 15.21 6.75
C ASP A 44 2.64 16.03 6.37
N LYS A 45 2.83 17.35 6.22
CA LYS A 45 1.76 18.29 5.88
C LYS A 45 1.15 17.99 4.49
N LYS A 46 1.94 17.49 3.53
CA LYS A 46 1.44 17.18 2.18
C LYS A 46 0.50 15.98 2.23
N ILE A 47 0.92 14.90 2.90
CA ILE A 47 0.09 13.71 3.10
C ILE A 47 -1.17 14.06 3.89
N TYR A 48 -1.04 14.78 4.99
CA TYR A 48 -2.20 15.22 5.78
C TYR A 48 -3.20 16.03 4.96
N SER A 49 -2.73 17.03 4.20
CA SER A 49 -3.58 17.88 3.35
C SER A 49 -4.24 17.06 2.22
N LEU A 50 -3.54 16.08 1.66
CA LEU A 50 -4.10 15.17 0.65
C LEU A 50 -5.28 14.39 1.23
N PHE A 51 -5.09 13.71 2.35
CA PHE A 51 -6.17 12.96 3.01
C PHE A 51 -7.33 13.86 3.41
N GLN A 52 -7.06 15.05 3.93
CA GLN A 52 -8.07 16.04 4.28
C GLN A 52 -8.91 16.47 3.08
N LYS A 53 -8.27 16.74 1.93
CA LYS A 53 -8.99 17.12 0.69
C LYS A 53 -9.83 15.98 0.14
N LEU A 54 -9.23 14.79 0.04
CA LEU A 54 -9.90 13.60 -0.49
C LEU A 54 -11.09 13.18 0.37
N SER A 55 -10.95 13.22 1.70
CA SER A 55 -12.02 12.79 2.63
C SER A 55 -13.28 13.64 2.59
N LYS A 56 -13.23 14.82 1.96
CA LYS A 56 -14.43 15.66 1.74
C LYS A 56 -15.36 15.10 0.69
N LYS A 57 -14.83 14.31 -0.27
CA LYS A 57 -15.60 13.76 -1.41
C LYS A 57 -15.63 12.24 -1.40
N TYR A 58 -14.63 11.58 -0.86
CA TYR A 58 -14.43 10.14 -0.97
C TYR A 58 -14.26 9.48 0.39
N LYS A 59 -14.74 8.24 0.52
CA LYS A 59 -14.36 7.38 1.64
C LYS A 59 -12.96 6.85 1.38
N ILE A 60 -12.07 6.91 2.37
CA ILE A 60 -10.67 6.50 2.24
C ILE A 60 -10.44 5.27 3.11
N GLY A 61 -9.83 4.23 2.54
CA GLY A 61 -9.32 3.07 3.24
C GLY A 61 -7.80 2.91 3.05
N ILE A 62 -7.17 2.18 3.95
CA ILE A 62 -5.75 1.83 3.86
C ILE A 62 -5.61 0.31 3.84
N ALA A 63 -4.90 -0.23 2.84
CA ALA A 63 -4.62 -1.65 2.69
C ALA A 63 -3.12 -1.89 2.48
N THR A 64 -2.48 -2.66 3.38
CA THR A 64 -1.04 -2.84 3.38
C THR A 64 -0.60 -4.26 3.70
N ASN A 65 0.56 -4.68 3.16
CA ASN A 65 1.26 -5.90 3.56
C ASN A 65 2.10 -5.74 4.85
N ALA A 66 2.07 -4.57 5.49
CA ALA A 66 2.68 -4.37 6.80
C ALA A 66 1.86 -5.08 7.90
N ILE A 67 2.47 -5.31 9.06
CA ILE A 67 1.76 -5.78 10.27
C ILE A 67 0.93 -4.63 10.87
N GLU A 68 -0.11 -4.98 11.59
CA GLU A 68 -1.06 -4.03 12.18
C GLU A 68 -0.36 -2.95 13.02
N GLU A 69 0.54 -3.33 13.89
CA GLU A 69 1.27 -2.39 14.74
C GLU A 69 2.03 -1.32 13.93
N THR A 70 2.69 -1.73 12.84
CA THR A 70 3.40 -0.83 11.93
C THR A 70 2.44 0.15 11.24
N LEU A 71 1.29 -0.35 10.81
CA LEU A 71 0.22 0.44 10.20
C LEU A 71 -0.31 1.50 11.15
N GLN A 72 -0.61 1.13 12.39
CA GLN A 72 -1.12 2.06 13.40
C GLN A 72 -0.11 3.14 13.79
N ILE A 73 1.18 2.81 13.90
CA ILE A 73 2.25 3.79 14.10
C ILE A 73 2.25 4.83 12.97
N ALA A 74 2.15 4.38 11.71
CA ALA A 74 2.15 5.26 10.56
C ALA A 74 0.92 6.19 10.55
N ILE A 75 -0.28 5.64 10.76
CA ILE A 75 -1.53 6.41 10.82
C ILE A 75 -1.46 7.49 11.91
N LYS A 76 -0.98 7.12 13.11
CA LYS A 76 -0.85 8.04 14.24
C LYS A 76 0.15 9.15 13.95
N LYS A 77 1.35 8.81 13.47
CA LYS A 77 2.40 9.80 13.20
C LYS A 77 2.04 10.77 12.08
N LEU A 78 1.37 10.30 11.05
CA LEU A 78 0.87 11.13 9.95
C LEU A 78 -0.43 11.88 10.31
N ARG A 79 -1.04 11.59 11.47
CA ARG A 79 -2.29 12.21 11.96
C ARG A 79 -3.46 12.06 11.01
N ILE A 80 -3.50 10.99 10.23
CA ILE A 80 -4.51 10.78 9.17
C ILE A 80 -5.69 9.91 9.62
N GLY A 81 -5.68 9.35 10.82
CA GLY A 81 -6.69 8.40 11.29
C GLY A 81 -8.13 8.92 11.18
N LYS A 82 -8.37 10.22 11.44
CA LYS A 82 -9.70 10.80 11.33
C LYS A 82 -10.29 10.87 9.91
N PHE A 83 -9.45 10.72 8.89
CA PHE A 83 -9.86 10.71 7.49
C PHE A 83 -10.07 9.32 6.93
N VAL A 84 -9.63 8.29 7.66
CA VAL A 84 -9.62 6.90 7.21
C VAL A 84 -10.83 6.17 7.80
N LYS A 85 -11.63 5.53 6.95
CA LYS A 85 -12.80 4.74 7.37
C LYS A 85 -12.43 3.38 7.93
N PHE A 86 -11.36 2.77 7.40
CA PHE A 86 -10.82 1.49 7.86
C PHE A 86 -9.35 1.37 7.48
N SER A 87 -8.65 0.46 8.14
CA SER A 87 -7.32 0.02 7.75
C SER A 87 -7.23 -1.50 7.80
N ILE A 88 -6.57 -2.10 6.80
CA ILE A 88 -6.37 -3.54 6.70
C ILE A 88 -4.87 -3.82 6.57
N SER A 89 -4.36 -4.64 7.47
CA SER A 89 -2.98 -5.13 7.49
C SER A 89 -2.88 -6.56 6.93
N THR A 90 -1.66 -7.08 6.79
CA THR A 90 -1.44 -8.49 6.43
C THR A 90 -1.99 -9.47 7.50
N GLU A 91 -2.27 -9.01 8.71
CA GLU A 91 -2.78 -9.85 9.81
C GLU A 91 -4.31 -10.02 9.74
N ASN A 92 -4.99 -9.19 8.95
CA ASN A 92 -6.44 -9.26 8.76
C ASN A 92 -6.87 -10.15 7.58
N ILE A 93 -5.91 -10.75 6.85
CA ILE A 93 -6.17 -11.55 5.65
C ILE A 93 -5.51 -12.93 5.74
N LYS A 94 -6.10 -13.90 5.05
CA LYS A 94 -5.52 -15.25 4.91
C LYS A 94 -4.54 -15.30 3.73
N ASN A 95 -4.92 -14.71 2.61
CA ASN A 95 -4.17 -14.76 1.36
C ASN A 95 -3.62 -13.37 1.03
N SER A 96 -2.29 -13.26 1.02
CA SER A 96 -1.63 -11.99 0.69
C SER A 96 -1.56 -11.77 -0.82
N LYS A 97 -1.35 -10.50 -1.24
CA LYS A 97 -1.13 -10.12 -2.64
C LYS A 97 -0.12 -11.07 -3.31
N PRO A 98 -0.39 -11.58 -4.54
CA PRO A 98 -1.31 -11.08 -5.55
C PRO A 98 -2.78 -11.52 -5.38
N HIS A 99 -3.13 -12.35 -4.39
CA HIS A 99 -4.52 -12.73 -4.14
C HIS A 99 -5.39 -11.50 -3.86
N PRO A 100 -6.63 -11.39 -4.39
CA PRO A 100 -7.46 -10.18 -4.28
C PRO A 100 -8.05 -9.91 -2.90
N GLU A 101 -7.89 -10.82 -1.94
CA GLU A 101 -8.59 -10.80 -0.64
C GLU A 101 -8.52 -9.43 0.07
N ILE A 102 -7.34 -8.79 0.09
CA ILE A 102 -7.17 -7.53 0.79
C ILE A 102 -8.04 -6.42 0.19
N TYR A 103 -8.16 -6.38 -1.14
CA TYR A 103 -8.97 -5.36 -1.82
C TYR A 103 -10.45 -5.72 -1.81
N LEU A 104 -10.83 -7.00 -1.92
CA LEU A 104 -12.22 -7.42 -1.73
C LEU A 104 -12.73 -7.04 -0.33
N ARG A 105 -11.93 -7.29 0.72
CA ARG A 105 -12.27 -6.84 2.08
C ARG A 105 -12.35 -5.32 2.18
N SER A 106 -11.46 -4.60 1.49
CA SER A 106 -11.49 -3.14 1.44
C SER A 106 -12.77 -2.61 0.80
N ILE A 107 -13.20 -3.20 -0.32
CA ILE A 107 -14.44 -2.83 -1.03
C ILE A 107 -15.65 -3.04 -0.12
N VAL A 108 -15.72 -4.19 0.56
CA VAL A 108 -16.78 -4.48 1.54
C VAL A 108 -16.76 -3.48 2.70
N SER A 109 -15.58 -3.17 3.25
CA SER A 109 -15.45 -2.22 4.37
C SER A 109 -15.85 -0.78 4.00
N LEU A 110 -15.74 -0.42 2.72
CA LEU A 110 -16.22 0.88 2.20
C LEU A 110 -17.72 0.88 1.94
N ASN A 111 -18.38 -0.27 1.99
CA ASN A 111 -19.74 -0.49 1.48
C ASN A 111 -19.85 0.03 0.04
N SER A 112 -18.95 -0.45 -0.82
CA SER A 112 -18.77 0.01 -2.20
C SER A 112 -18.88 -1.15 -3.19
N LYS A 113 -18.92 -0.83 -4.48
CA LYS A 113 -18.78 -1.80 -5.58
C LYS A 113 -17.33 -1.81 -6.08
N PRO A 114 -16.82 -2.92 -6.64
CA PRO A 114 -15.48 -2.96 -7.21
C PRO A 114 -15.19 -1.82 -8.18
N LYS A 115 -16.06 -1.59 -9.15
CA LYS A 115 -15.92 -0.54 -10.16
C LYS A 115 -15.93 0.89 -9.58
N ASN A 116 -16.52 1.08 -8.39
CA ASN A 116 -16.58 2.35 -7.66
C ASN A 116 -15.47 2.47 -6.61
N THR A 117 -14.45 1.62 -6.68
CA THR A 117 -13.30 1.65 -5.76
C THR A 117 -12.02 1.85 -6.56
N LEU A 118 -11.32 2.94 -6.28
CA LEU A 118 -10.01 3.22 -6.85
C LEU A 118 -8.92 2.69 -5.91
N VAL A 119 -8.02 1.88 -6.45
CA VAL A 119 -6.82 1.39 -5.77
C VAL A 119 -5.60 2.08 -6.37
N LEU A 120 -4.81 2.76 -5.52
CA LEU A 120 -3.49 3.27 -5.87
C LEU A 120 -2.47 2.19 -5.48
N GLU A 121 -1.62 1.73 -6.41
CA GLU A 121 -0.71 0.62 -6.11
C GLU A 121 0.61 0.75 -6.89
N ASP A 122 1.73 0.55 -6.16
CA ASP A 122 3.09 0.67 -6.67
C ASP A 122 3.71 -0.70 -7.06
N SER A 123 3.25 -1.79 -6.43
CA SER A 123 3.85 -3.11 -6.59
C SER A 123 3.14 -3.96 -7.64
N HIS A 124 3.89 -4.77 -8.37
CA HIS A 124 3.34 -5.70 -9.35
C HIS A 124 2.27 -6.62 -8.74
N ASN A 125 2.56 -7.26 -7.61
CA ASN A 125 1.60 -8.14 -6.94
C ASN A 125 0.35 -7.41 -6.44
N GLY A 126 0.49 -6.15 -6.04
CA GLY A 126 -0.64 -5.33 -5.64
C GLY A 126 -1.52 -4.93 -6.81
N ARG A 127 -0.92 -4.62 -7.97
CA ARG A 127 -1.65 -4.33 -9.20
C ARG A 127 -2.46 -5.54 -9.68
N ILE A 128 -1.87 -6.75 -9.65
CA ILE A 128 -2.62 -8.00 -9.94
C ILE A 128 -3.79 -8.14 -8.95
N SER A 129 -3.51 -8.01 -7.65
CA SER A 129 -4.52 -8.13 -6.60
C SER A 129 -5.70 -7.16 -6.78
N ALA A 130 -5.43 -5.91 -7.17
CA ALA A 130 -6.45 -4.90 -7.41
C ALA A 130 -7.31 -5.23 -8.64
N LYS A 131 -6.68 -5.65 -9.75
CA LYS A 131 -7.38 -6.10 -10.97
C LYS A 131 -8.26 -7.31 -10.71
N GLU A 132 -7.73 -8.33 -10.02
CA GLU A 132 -8.48 -9.52 -9.64
C GLU A 132 -9.66 -9.23 -8.70
N ALA A 133 -9.57 -8.15 -7.90
CA ALA A 133 -10.68 -7.68 -7.10
C ALA A 133 -11.74 -6.89 -7.91
N GLY A 134 -11.50 -6.64 -9.19
CA GLY A 134 -12.36 -5.85 -10.07
C GLY A 134 -12.35 -4.35 -9.76
N ALA A 135 -11.37 -3.87 -8.97
CA ALA A 135 -11.25 -2.46 -8.65
C ALA A 135 -10.62 -1.66 -9.79
N ARG A 136 -10.93 -0.37 -9.87
CA ARG A 136 -10.18 0.56 -10.73
C ARG A 136 -8.77 0.68 -10.20
N LEU A 137 -7.77 0.60 -11.06
CA LEU A 137 -6.37 0.63 -10.68
C LEU A 137 -5.68 1.88 -11.22
N MET A 138 -5.18 2.72 -10.32
CA MET A 138 -4.23 3.77 -10.64
C MET A 138 -2.82 3.28 -10.26
N PRO A 139 -1.99 2.86 -11.22
CA PRO A 139 -0.62 2.48 -10.93
C PRO A 139 0.18 3.72 -10.57
N ILE A 140 0.98 3.61 -9.53
CA ILE A 140 1.91 4.66 -9.10
C ILE A 140 3.33 4.10 -9.08
N LYS A 141 4.33 4.94 -9.31
CA LYS A 141 5.75 4.57 -9.23
C LYS A 141 6.34 4.90 -7.86
N SER A 142 5.90 6.03 -7.31
CA SER A 142 6.38 6.53 -6.03
C SER A 142 5.29 7.27 -5.27
N LEU A 143 5.56 7.65 -4.02
CA LEU A 143 4.65 8.51 -3.26
C LEU A 143 4.49 9.91 -3.87
N GLU A 144 5.42 10.34 -4.69
CA GLU A 144 5.38 11.64 -5.38
C GLU A 144 4.25 11.68 -6.39
N ASP A 145 3.85 10.52 -6.95
CA ASP A 145 2.70 10.40 -7.85
C ASP A 145 1.36 10.58 -7.12
N VAL A 146 1.34 10.34 -5.80
CA VAL A 146 0.13 10.36 -4.97
C VAL A 146 -0.21 11.80 -4.59
N THR A 147 -0.72 12.55 -5.56
CA THR A 147 -1.15 13.95 -5.40
C THR A 147 -2.65 14.09 -5.61
N TYR A 148 -3.25 15.12 -5.02
CA TYR A 148 -4.67 15.43 -5.24
C TYR A 148 -4.96 15.64 -6.75
N LYS A 149 -4.08 16.35 -7.46
CA LYS A 149 -4.21 16.63 -8.89
C LYS A 149 -4.20 15.32 -9.71
N ASN A 150 -3.21 14.44 -9.48
CA ASN A 150 -3.11 13.19 -10.23
C ASN A 150 -4.30 12.27 -9.98
N ILE A 151 -4.74 12.16 -8.72
CA ILE A 151 -5.88 11.33 -8.35
C ILE A 151 -7.16 11.87 -9.00
N THR A 152 -7.44 13.17 -8.90
CA THR A 152 -8.64 13.76 -9.49
C THR A 152 -8.61 13.71 -11.01
N ASN A 153 -7.46 13.96 -11.64
CA ASN A 153 -7.31 13.82 -13.09
C ASN A 153 -7.57 12.37 -13.55
N PHE A 154 -7.07 11.38 -12.79
CA PHE A 154 -7.35 9.97 -13.09
C PHE A 154 -8.84 9.64 -12.98
N ILE A 155 -9.51 10.15 -11.94
CA ILE A 155 -10.95 9.96 -11.74
C ILE A 155 -11.74 10.57 -12.89
N GLU A 156 -11.35 11.76 -13.33
CA GLU A 156 -12.01 12.55 -14.37
C GLU A 156 -11.55 12.16 -15.80
N ASN A 157 -10.82 11.06 -15.96
CA ASN A 157 -10.28 10.58 -17.25
C ASN A 157 -9.40 11.62 -17.99
N LYS A 158 -8.82 12.58 -17.25
CA LYS A 158 -7.87 13.55 -17.80
C LYS A 158 -6.48 12.94 -17.86
N LYS A 159 -5.63 13.48 -18.75
CA LYS A 159 -4.24 13.04 -18.88
C LYS A 159 -3.51 13.16 -17.54
N ILE A 160 -2.93 12.04 -17.08
CA ILE A 160 -2.07 11.99 -15.91
C ILE A 160 -0.62 11.91 -16.39
N GLU A 161 0.26 12.59 -15.67
CA GLU A 161 1.71 12.51 -15.90
C GLU A 161 2.30 11.26 -15.21
N LEU A 162 1.68 10.11 -15.46
CA LEU A 162 2.17 8.79 -15.06
C LEU A 162 2.62 8.06 -16.32
N SER A 163 3.66 7.27 -16.19
CA SER A 163 4.32 6.62 -17.33
C SER A 163 3.56 5.50 -18.00
N ASP A 164 2.45 5.05 -17.42
CA ASP A 164 1.64 3.95 -17.98
C ASP A 164 0.23 4.47 -18.28
N THR A 165 -0.21 4.36 -19.53
CA THR A 165 -1.58 4.67 -19.96
C THR A 165 -2.56 3.62 -19.47
N ILE A 166 -3.68 4.06 -18.92
CA ILE A 166 -4.79 3.18 -18.48
C ILE A 166 -6.08 3.68 -19.14
N ASP A 167 -6.90 2.71 -19.58
CA ASP A 167 -8.17 2.97 -20.24
C ASP A 167 -9.18 3.75 -19.36
N SER A 168 -9.98 4.59 -20.01
CA SER A 168 -10.96 5.48 -19.38
C SER A 168 -12.16 4.74 -18.76
N TRP A 169 -12.69 5.27 -17.66
CA TRP A 169 -13.88 4.76 -16.97
C TRP A 169 -14.80 5.91 -16.55
N ASP A 170 -16.11 5.71 -16.69
CA ASP A 170 -17.14 6.64 -16.21
C ASP A 170 -17.80 6.07 -14.95
N ASP A 171 -17.79 6.79 -13.83
CA ASP A 171 -18.59 6.43 -12.65
C ASP A 171 -18.72 7.55 -11.60
N ASP A 172 -19.92 7.74 -11.04
CA ASP A 172 -20.28 8.86 -10.16
C ASP A 172 -20.02 8.62 -8.65
N GLU A 173 -19.76 7.37 -8.23
CA GLU A 173 -19.52 7.03 -6.81
C GLU A 173 -18.17 6.36 -6.58
N LEU A 174 -17.10 7.13 -6.51
CA LEU A 174 -15.74 6.61 -6.33
C LEU A 174 -15.27 6.61 -4.87
N ASN A 175 -14.72 5.48 -4.43
CA ASN A 175 -14.05 5.32 -3.15
C ASN A 175 -12.57 5.00 -3.38
N ILE A 176 -11.68 5.56 -2.54
CA ILE A 176 -10.24 5.48 -2.72
C ILE A 176 -9.60 4.57 -1.69
N VAL A 177 -8.81 3.60 -2.14
CA VAL A 177 -7.92 2.78 -1.29
C VAL A 177 -6.48 3.15 -1.56
N ILE A 178 -5.78 3.68 -0.55
CA ILE A 178 -4.39 4.09 -0.65
C ILE A 178 -3.51 3.04 0.03
N PRO A 179 -2.53 2.44 -0.68
CA PRO A 179 -1.54 1.58 -0.04
C PRO A 179 -0.63 2.42 0.84
N MET A 180 -0.46 2.03 2.10
CA MET A 180 0.55 2.61 2.97
C MET A 180 1.68 1.61 3.18
N ALA A 181 2.90 2.04 2.91
CA ALA A 181 4.15 1.32 2.96
C ALA A 181 4.54 0.59 1.68
N GLY A 182 4.92 1.36 0.64
CA GLY A 182 5.85 0.87 -0.38
C GLY A 182 7.24 0.66 0.25
N GLU A 183 7.77 -0.53 0.17
CA GLU A 183 9.17 -0.81 0.53
C GLU A 183 10.06 -0.13 -0.53
N GLY A 184 10.81 0.87 -0.18
CA GLY A 184 11.94 1.26 -0.99
C GLY A 184 12.31 2.73 -0.96
N SER A 185 11.44 3.65 -1.32
CA SER A 185 11.86 5.04 -1.53
C SER A 185 12.22 5.80 -0.24
N ARG A 186 11.61 5.46 0.91
CA ARG A 186 11.92 6.09 2.19
C ARG A 186 13.19 5.55 2.83
N PHE A 187 13.49 4.27 2.62
CA PHE A 187 14.71 3.65 3.14
C PHE A 187 15.92 4.00 2.29
N THR A 188 15.74 4.20 0.99
CA THR A 188 16.82 4.64 0.09
C THR A 188 17.24 6.09 0.39
N LYS A 189 16.29 6.99 0.71
CA LYS A 189 16.60 8.38 1.14
C LYS A 189 17.29 8.44 2.51
N ALA A 190 17.13 7.40 3.34
CA ALA A 190 17.82 7.26 4.63
C ALA A 190 19.16 6.50 4.54
N GLY A 191 19.69 6.29 3.33
CA GLY A 191 21.00 5.66 3.10
C GLY A 191 21.03 4.13 3.22
N TYR A 192 19.87 3.48 3.35
CA TYR A 192 19.81 2.02 3.38
C TYR A 192 19.56 1.46 1.99
N THR A 193 20.63 1.04 1.32
CA THR A 193 20.57 0.22 0.10
C THR A 193 20.29 -1.23 0.47
N PHE A 194 19.03 -1.65 0.47
CA PHE A 194 18.75 -3.09 0.39
C PHE A 194 18.82 -3.50 -1.09
N PRO A 195 19.66 -4.49 -1.43
CA PRO A 195 19.63 -5.02 -2.78
C PRO A 195 18.24 -5.57 -3.08
N LYS A 196 17.60 -5.06 -4.13
CA LYS A 196 16.43 -5.73 -4.70
C LYS A 196 16.89 -7.13 -5.09
N PRO A 197 16.24 -8.21 -4.65
CA PRO A 197 16.50 -9.49 -5.27
C PRO A 197 16.10 -9.34 -6.75
N MET A 198 17.07 -9.46 -7.65
CA MET A 198 16.79 -9.67 -9.07
C MET A 198 15.99 -10.96 -9.16
N ILE A 199 14.77 -10.87 -9.62
CA ILE A 199 13.98 -12.00 -10.09
C ILE A 199 13.97 -11.80 -11.60
N GLU A 200 14.85 -12.55 -12.28
CA GLU A 200 14.64 -12.89 -13.67
C GLU A 200 13.39 -13.75 -13.81
#